data_15c64c72f497586422a748a3dba92df0
#
_entry.id   15c64c72f497586422a748a3dba92df0
#
_cell.length_a   1.000
_cell.length_b   1.000
_cell.length_c   1.000
_cell.angle_alpha   90.00
_cell.angle_beta   90.00
_cell.angle_gamma   90.00
#
_symmetry.space_group_name_H-M   'P 1'
#
loop_
_entity.id
_entity.type
_entity.pdbx_description
1 polymer ?
#
loop_
_entity_poly.entity_id
_entity_poly.type
_entity_poly.pdbx_seq_one_letter_code
_entity_poly.pdbx_strand_id
1 'polypeptide(L)'
;MSQDSPLNVLVTGGSGPSGVAVARALQEAGFRVFTVGSDQARIAAAAAKAGDGVTPLVCDLADLADVTALRQALAAAAGRMDAVIHLVGGWRGAKGITDQSDADWEFLHRGAVTTVRNVSRVFFDDLAASSAGRFAIVSSTAVEQPTAATASYVAAKAAAEAWTMAMADGLSRSAAGEGRELGSAAVVLVVKALVDAEQRQAHPERSFPGATDVKDLGAAVVRLFRTPAPELNGRRLRLAT
;
A
#
# COMPACT_ATOMS: atom_id res chain seq x y z
N MET A 1 -2.85 -33.33 7.69
CA MET A 1 -2.96 -31.88 7.95
C MET A 1 -2.31 -31.21 6.77
N SER A 2 -3.09 -30.68 5.84
CA SER A 2 -2.56 -29.90 4.71
C SER A 2 -1.94 -28.64 5.32
N GLN A 3 -0.63 -28.47 5.19
CA GLN A 3 -0.01 -27.17 5.48
C GLN A 3 -0.52 -26.22 4.39
N ASP A 4 -1.45 -25.34 4.75
CA ASP A 4 -1.87 -24.27 3.85
C ASP A 4 -0.60 -23.52 3.42
N SER A 5 -0.37 -23.43 2.11
CA SER A 5 0.77 -22.68 1.58
C SER A 5 0.69 -21.23 2.06
N PRO A 6 1.83 -20.60 2.39
CA PRO A 6 1.82 -19.21 2.85
C PRO A 6 1.19 -18.29 1.81
N LEU A 7 0.39 -17.32 2.26
CA LEU A 7 -0.21 -16.31 1.39
C LEU A 7 0.88 -15.46 0.74
N ASN A 8 0.71 -15.15 -0.54
CA ASN A 8 1.62 -14.32 -1.33
C ASN A 8 1.24 -12.85 -1.21
N VAL A 9 2.13 -12.03 -0.69
CA VAL A 9 1.89 -10.60 -0.47
C VAL A 9 2.88 -9.75 -1.26
N LEU A 10 2.35 -8.84 -2.08
CA LEU A 10 3.11 -7.83 -2.81
C LEU A 10 3.10 -6.51 -2.02
N VAL A 11 4.27 -6.00 -1.66
CA VAL A 11 4.46 -4.69 -1.05
C VAL A 11 5.05 -3.74 -2.07
N THR A 12 4.27 -2.80 -2.57
CA THR A 12 4.74 -1.75 -3.48
C THR A 12 5.21 -0.52 -2.70
N GLY A 13 6.18 0.22 -3.24
CA GLY A 13 6.90 1.24 -2.47
C GLY A 13 7.87 0.62 -1.45
N GLY A 14 8.34 -0.60 -1.74
CA GLY A 14 9.19 -1.42 -0.86
C GLY A 14 10.54 -0.81 -0.52
N SER A 15 11.04 0.16 -1.30
CA SER A 15 12.33 0.81 -1.06
C SER A 15 12.33 1.83 0.09
N GLY A 16 11.16 2.26 0.55
CA GLY A 16 11.04 3.23 1.64
C GLY A 16 10.98 2.58 3.02
N PRO A 17 11.16 3.37 4.11
CA PRO A 17 11.11 2.86 5.49
C PRO A 17 9.83 2.11 5.82
N SER A 18 8.68 2.61 5.36
CA SER A 18 7.37 1.96 5.53
C SER A 18 7.32 0.61 4.81
N GLY A 19 7.88 0.54 3.59
CA GLY A 19 7.97 -0.70 2.82
C GLY A 19 8.81 -1.76 3.51
N VAL A 20 9.98 -1.37 4.03
CA VAL A 20 10.86 -2.25 4.80
C VAL A 20 10.16 -2.78 6.07
N ALA A 21 9.51 -1.89 6.83
CA ALA A 21 8.83 -2.27 8.07
C ALA A 21 7.64 -3.20 7.83
N VAL A 22 6.83 -2.92 6.80
CA VAL A 22 5.69 -3.77 6.43
C VAL A 22 6.15 -5.12 5.90
N ALA A 23 7.17 -5.14 5.02
CA ALA A 23 7.71 -6.39 4.48
C ALA A 23 8.27 -7.28 5.58
N ARG A 24 9.01 -6.70 6.54
CA ARG A 24 9.52 -7.42 7.71
C ARG A 24 8.40 -8.01 8.55
N ALA A 25 7.41 -7.20 8.93
CA ALA A 25 6.31 -7.67 9.76
C ALA A 25 5.50 -8.80 9.11
N LEU A 26 5.31 -8.74 7.80
CA LEU A 26 4.66 -9.81 7.03
C LEU A 26 5.51 -11.08 6.98
N GLN A 27 6.81 -10.94 6.71
CA GLN A 27 7.74 -12.08 6.67
C GLN A 27 7.83 -12.78 8.03
N GLU A 28 7.94 -12.01 9.13
CA GLU A 28 7.93 -12.54 10.51
C GLU A 28 6.59 -13.23 10.87
N ALA A 29 5.49 -12.80 10.24
CA ALA A 29 4.17 -13.42 10.41
C ALA A 29 3.94 -14.65 9.50
N GLY A 30 4.94 -15.08 8.73
CA GLY A 30 4.92 -16.29 7.91
C GLY A 30 4.36 -16.13 6.49
N PHE A 31 4.19 -14.91 6.00
CA PHE A 31 3.79 -14.64 4.61
C PHE A 31 4.97 -14.78 3.65
N ARG A 32 4.69 -15.15 2.41
CA ARG A 32 5.65 -15.03 1.31
C ARG A 32 5.61 -13.63 0.75
N VAL A 33 6.70 -12.88 0.89
CA VAL A 33 6.71 -11.43 0.64
C VAL A 33 7.54 -11.09 -0.59
N PHE A 34 6.93 -10.32 -1.50
CA PHE A 34 7.56 -9.68 -2.65
C PHE A 34 7.52 -8.17 -2.45
N THR A 35 8.65 -7.48 -2.71
CA THR A 35 8.71 -6.02 -2.62
C THR A 35 9.03 -5.41 -3.97
N VAL A 36 8.41 -4.28 -4.29
CA VAL A 36 8.59 -3.57 -5.56
C VAL A 36 9.05 -2.14 -5.33
N GLY A 37 10.07 -1.77 -6.10
CA GLY A 37 10.57 -0.41 -6.25
C GLY A 37 11.00 -0.15 -7.69
N SER A 38 11.23 1.13 -8.04
CA SER A 38 11.66 1.53 -9.39
C SER A 38 13.18 1.51 -9.62
N ASP A 39 13.96 1.25 -8.57
CA ASP A 39 15.43 1.25 -8.62
C ASP A 39 15.97 -0.06 -8.05
N GLN A 40 16.76 -0.78 -8.86
CA GLN A 40 17.28 -2.11 -8.53
C GLN A 40 18.13 -2.11 -7.26
N ALA A 41 19.04 -1.18 -7.12
CA ALA A 41 19.96 -1.17 -5.98
C ALA A 41 19.23 -0.84 -4.67
N ARG A 42 18.32 0.15 -4.72
CA ARG A 42 17.53 0.54 -3.56
C ARG A 42 16.56 -0.54 -3.10
N ILE A 43 15.87 -1.21 -4.05
CA ILE A 43 14.91 -2.25 -3.65
C ILE A 43 15.62 -3.50 -3.12
N ALA A 44 16.78 -3.87 -3.68
CA ALA A 44 17.58 -4.98 -3.17
C ALA A 44 18.09 -4.70 -1.74
N ALA A 45 18.64 -3.51 -1.51
CA ALA A 45 19.09 -3.11 -0.17
C ALA A 45 17.94 -3.05 0.85
N ALA A 46 16.77 -2.59 0.44
CA ALA A 46 15.59 -2.53 1.29
C ALA A 46 15.06 -3.93 1.63
N ALA A 47 15.02 -4.84 0.67
CA ALA A 47 14.61 -6.24 0.89
C ALA A 47 15.55 -6.94 1.88
N ALA A 48 16.87 -6.78 1.73
CA ALA A 48 17.85 -7.32 2.67
C ALA A 48 17.69 -6.76 4.10
N LYS A 49 17.33 -5.47 4.23
CA LYS A 49 16.98 -4.88 5.53
C LYS A 49 15.67 -5.46 6.11
N ALA A 50 14.73 -5.84 5.28
CA ALA A 50 13.45 -6.38 5.73
C ALA A 50 13.55 -7.82 6.25
N GLY A 51 14.38 -8.67 5.62
CA GLY A 51 14.65 -10.04 6.05
C GLY A 51 15.00 -10.97 4.89
N ASP A 52 15.64 -12.09 5.20
CA ASP A 52 16.20 -13.03 4.20
C ASP A 52 15.13 -13.73 3.32
N GLY A 53 13.86 -13.68 3.68
CA GLY A 53 12.75 -14.26 2.89
C GLY A 53 12.02 -13.28 1.98
N VAL A 54 12.47 -12.02 1.90
CA VAL A 54 11.82 -10.96 1.11
C VAL A 54 12.42 -10.89 -0.29
N THR A 55 11.60 -11.06 -1.31
CA THR A 55 12.04 -11.05 -2.72
C THR A 55 11.88 -9.65 -3.34
N PRO A 56 12.98 -8.97 -3.75
CA PRO A 56 12.92 -7.67 -4.41
C PRO A 56 12.61 -7.80 -5.91
N LEU A 57 11.80 -6.88 -6.43
CA LEU A 57 11.43 -6.79 -7.85
C LEU A 57 11.49 -5.32 -8.30
N VAL A 58 11.82 -5.10 -9.55
CA VAL A 58 11.82 -3.77 -10.18
C VAL A 58 10.62 -3.61 -11.08
N CYS A 59 9.91 -2.49 -10.96
CA CYS A 59 8.80 -2.14 -11.83
C CYS A 59 8.51 -0.64 -11.75
N ASP A 60 8.26 0.01 -12.86
CA ASP A 60 7.60 1.32 -12.89
C ASP A 60 6.08 1.13 -12.76
N LEU A 61 5.56 1.29 -11.56
CA LEU A 61 4.14 1.11 -11.29
C LEU A 61 3.23 2.14 -11.98
N ALA A 62 3.79 3.20 -12.52
CA ALA A 62 3.04 4.16 -13.33
C ALA A 62 2.93 3.74 -14.80
N ASP A 63 3.66 2.72 -15.23
CA ASP A 63 3.51 2.07 -16.53
C ASP A 63 2.64 0.82 -16.41
N LEU A 64 1.51 0.78 -17.12
CA LEU A 64 0.59 -0.35 -17.07
C LEU A 64 1.18 -1.63 -17.67
N ALA A 65 2.02 -1.51 -18.70
CA ALA A 65 2.66 -2.66 -19.33
C ALA A 65 3.66 -3.31 -18.37
N ASP A 66 4.46 -2.51 -17.66
CA ASP A 66 5.39 -2.99 -16.64
C ASP A 66 4.66 -3.71 -15.49
N VAL A 67 3.54 -3.15 -15.01
CA VAL A 67 2.73 -3.79 -13.97
C VAL A 67 2.13 -5.11 -14.46
N THR A 68 1.72 -5.18 -15.73
CA THR A 68 1.20 -6.42 -16.33
C THR A 68 2.30 -7.49 -16.42
N ALA A 69 3.50 -7.11 -16.85
CA ALA A 69 4.66 -7.99 -16.89
C ALA A 69 5.07 -8.47 -15.49
N LEU A 70 5.03 -7.58 -14.49
CA LEU A 70 5.27 -7.91 -13.09
C LEU A 70 4.29 -9.00 -12.60
N ARG A 71 2.99 -8.85 -12.86
CA ARG A 71 2.00 -9.88 -12.48
C ARG A 71 2.27 -11.21 -13.15
N GLN A 72 2.64 -11.22 -14.43
CA GLN A 72 2.98 -12.46 -15.15
C GLN A 72 4.20 -13.16 -14.53
N ALA A 73 5.25 -12.40 -14.20
CA ALA A 73 6.43 -12.93 -13.53
C ALA A 73 6.10 -13.50 -12.13
N LEU A 74 5.28 -12.80 -11.35
CA LEU A 74 4.83 -13.28 -10.04
C LEU A 74 3.97 -14.53 -10.16
N ALA A 75 3.06 -14.59 -11.14
CA ALA A 75 2.23 -15.76 -11.39
C ALA A 75 3.06 -17.00 -11.73
N ALA A 76 4.12 -16.84 -12.52
CA ALA A 76 5.04 -17.93 -12.86
C ALA A 76 5.89 -18.38 -11.66
N ALA A 77 6.31 -17.45 -10.79
CA ALA A 77 7.21 -17.74 -9.66
C ALA A 77 6.49 -18.24 -8.41
N ALA A 78 5.26 -17.80 -8.18
CA ALA A 78 4.56 -17.99 -6.91
C ALA A 78 3.06 -18.31 -7.07
N GLY A 79 2.53 -18.23 -8.27
CA GLY A 79 1.09 -18.31 -8.48
C GLY A 79 0.39 -16.98 -8.19
N ARG A 80 -0.88 -17.06 -7.76
CA ARG A 80 -1.71 -15.89 -7.48
C ARG A 80 -1.17 -15.06 -6.31
N MET A 81 -1.31 -13.74 -6.41
CA MET A 81 -1.12 -12.84 -5.28
C MET A 81 -2.38 -12.78 -4.41
N ASP A 82 -2.22 -13.02 -3.12
CA ASP A 82 -3.33 -12.92 -2.15
C ASP A 82 -3.47 -11.50 -1.62
N ALA A 83 -2.39 -10.71 -1.64
CA ALA A 83 -2.53 -9.33 -1.20
C ALA A 83 -1.59 -8.36 -1.94
N VAL A 84 -2.03 -7.10 -1.99
CA VAL A 84 -1.22 -5.96 -2.40
C VAL A 84 -1.30 -4.88 -1.33
N ILE A 85 -0.16 -4.57 -0.72
CA ILE A 85 -0.01 -3.46 0.22
C ILE A 85 0.70 -2.33 -0.52
N HIS A 86 -0.09 -1.33 -0.93
CA HIS A 86 0.36 -0.25 -1.80
C HIS A 86 0.79 0.97 -0.98
N LEU A 87 2.12 1.14 -0.84
CA LEU A 87 2.73 2.18 -0.02
C LEU A 87 3.39 3.28 -0.87
N VAL A 88 3.12 3.28 -2.19
CA VAL A 88 3.65 4.30 -3.08
C VAL A 88 2.97 5.64 -2.83
N GLY A 89 3.74 6.67 -2.85
CA GLY A 89 3.28 8.04 -2.66
C GLY A 89 4.45 8.96 -2.36
N GLY A 90 4.14 10.15 -1.97
CA GLY A 90 5.09 11.17 -1.58
C GLY A 90 4.35 12.35 -0.97
N TRP A 91 5.10 13.31 -0.49
CA TRP A 91 4.54 14.54 0.03
C TRP A 91 5.14 15.74 -0.72
N ARG A 92 4.27 16.63 -1.12
CA ARG A 92 4.60 17.97 -1.61
C ARG A 92 3.59 18.95 -1.01
N GLY A 93 4.06 20.11 -0.60
CA GLY A 93 3.23 21.17 -0.09
C GLY A 93 3.68 22.52 -0.66
N ALA A 94 2.81 23.50 -0.58
CA ALA A 94 3.05 24.86 -1.03
C ALA A 94 2.70 25.86 0.09
N LYS A 95 2.82 27.18 -0.16
CA LYS A 95 2.39 28.21 0.80
C LYS A 95 0.88 28.44 0.74
N GLY A 96 0.26 28.30 -0.44
CA GLY A 96 -1.15 28.53 -0.67
C GLY A 96 -1.64 27.94 -1.98
N ILE A 97 -2.88 28.28 -2.39
CA ILE A 97 -3.48 27.79 -3.64
C ILE A 97 -2.72 28.29 -4.87
N THR A 98 -2.31 29.56 -4.87
CA THR A 98 -1.61 30.16 -6.00
C THR A 98 -0.18 29.67 -6.17
N ASP A 99 0.39 29.02 -5.15
CA ASP A 99 1.74 28.49 -5.17
C ASP A 99 1.79 26.98 -5.49
N GLN A 100 0.66 26.35 -5.77
CA GLN A 100 0.63 24.95 -6.22
C GLN A 100 1.26 24.84 -7.62
N SER A 101 2.30 24.03 -7.76
CA SER A 101 2.97 23.86 -9.05
C SER A 101 2.47 22.63 -9.81
N ASP A 102 2.46 22.73 -11.15
CA ASP A 102 2.10 21.60 -12.02
C ASP A 102 3.07 20.42 -11.83
N ALA A 103 4.35 20.68 -11.61
CA ALA A 103 5.36 19.66 -11.37
C ALA A 103 5.08 18.86 -10.08
N ASP A 104 4.69 19.54 -9.00
CA ASP A 104 4.30 18.86 -7.75
C ASP A 104 2.99 18.11 -7.91
N TRP A 105 2.02 18.65 -8.66
CA TRP A 105 0.79 17.96 -8.99
C TRP A 105 1.07 16.68 -9.78
N GLU A 106 1.85 16.74 -10.84
CA GLU A 106 2.22 15.57 -11.64
C GLU A 106 2.94 14.50 -10.82
N PHE A 107 3.88 14.91 -9.97
CA PHE A 107 4.57 14.00 -9.05
C PHE A 107 3.59 13.28 -8.11
N LEU A 108 2.69 14.02 -7.48
CA LEU A 108 1.71 13.48 -6.54
C LEU A 108 0.66 12.61 -7.25
N HIS A 109 0.14 13.07 -8.38
CA HIS A 109 -0.83 12.34 -9.20
C HIS A 109 -0.23 11.02 -9.72
N ARG A 110 0.99 11.08 -10.29
CA ARG A 110 1.70 9.88 -10.76
C ARG A 110 1.91 8.88 -9.62
N GLY A 111 2.41 9.34 -8.47
CA GLY A 111 2.73 8.50 -7.34
C GLY A 111 1.51 7.95 -6.60
N ALA A 112 0.46 8.74 -6.39
CA ALA A 112 -0.68 8.32 -5.57
C ALA A 112 -1.85 7.78 -6.39
N VAL A 113 -2.11 8.30 -7.61
CA VAL A 113 -3.31 7.96 -8.38
C VAL A 113 -3.00 6.97 -9.48
N THR A 114 -2.01 7.29 -10.36
CA THR A 114 -1.69 6.42 -11.49
C THR A 114 -1.24 5.05 -11.04
N THR A 115 -0.37 4.96 -10.03
CA THR A 115 0.15 3.68 -9.55
C THR A 115 -0.94 2.84 -8.87
N VAL A 116 -1.80 3.42 -8.03
CA VAL A 116 -2.95 2.72 -7.42
C VAL A 116 -3.86 2.17 -8.51
N ARG A 117 -4.18 3.00 -9.51
CA ARG A 117 -5.05 2.63 -10.62
C ARG A 117 -4.48 1.45 -11.43
N ASN A 118 -3.20 1.48 -11.78
CA ASN A 118 -2.56 0.41 -12.55
C ASN A 118 -2.47 -0.89 -11.76
N VAL A 119 -1.96 -0.81 -10.53
CA VAL A 119 -1.77 -1.98 -9.67
C VAL A 119 -3.10 -2.66 -9.34
N SER A 120 -4.12 -1.89 -8.93
CA SER A 120 -5.43 -2.45 -8.59
C SER A 120 -6.12 -3.12 -9.79
N ARG A 121 -6.01 -2.53 -10.99
CA ARG A 121 -6.58 -3.11 -12.23
C ARG A 121 -5.93 -4.44 -12.60
N VAL A 122 -4.62 -4.54 -12.46
CA VAL A 122 -3.86 -5.72 -12.87
C VAL A 122 -4.01 -6.87 -11.88
N PHE A 123 -4.11 -6.57 -10.58
CA PHE A 123 -4.20 -7.59 -9.53
C PHE A 123 -5.63 -7.84 -9.03
N PHE A 124 -6.64 -7.18 -9.57
CA PHE A 124 -8.04 -7.29 -9.10
C PHE A 124 -8.52 -8.74 -9.08
N ASP A 125 -8.37 -9.47 -10.18
CA ASP A 125 -8.86 -10.85 -10.30
C ASP A 125 -8.15 -11.80 -9.34
N ASP A 126 -6.84 -11.60 -9.13
CA ASP A 126 -6.07 -12.39 -8.17
C ASP A 126 -6.63 -12.21 -6.75
N LEU A 127 -6.88 -10.95 -6.37
CA LEU A 127 -7.40 -10.59 -5.07
C LEU A 127 -8.86 -11.05 -4.89
N ALA A 128 -9.70 -10.88 -5.90
CA ALA A 128 -11.09 -11.32 -5.88
C ALA A 128 -11.21 -12.83 -5.72
N ALA A 129 -10.33 -13.61 -6.35
CA ALA A 129 -10.32 -15.07 -6.27
C ALA A 129 -9.67 -15.61 -4.99
N SER A 130 -9.02 -14.78 -4.16
CA SER A 130 -8.41 -15.20 -2.90
C SER A 130 -9.45 -15.29 -1.78
N SER A 131 -9.38 -16.33 -0.96
CA SER A 131 -10.20 -16.44 0.25
C SER A 131 -9.76 -15.52 1.40
N ALA A 132 -8.59 -14.88 1.24
CA ALA A 132 -8.00 -13.94 2.19
C ALA A 132 -7.45 -12.69 1.50
N GLY A 133 -8.09 -12.25 0.40
CA GLY A 133 -7.61 -11.16 -0.44
C GLY A 133 -7.54 -9.83 0.31
N ARG A 134 -6.41 -9.10 0.20
CA ARG A 134 -6.25 -7.78 0.82
C ARG A 134 -5.61 -6.80 -0.13
N PHE A 135 -6.28 -5.66 -0.33
CA PHE A 135 -5.70 -4.48 -0.95
C PHE A 135 -5.70 -3.35 0.06
N ALA A 136 -4.55 -2.75 0.32
CA ALA A 136 -4.46 -1.65 1.28
C ALA A 136 -3.62 -0.51 0.71
N ILE A 137 -4.08 0.73 0.91
CA ILE A 137 -3.30 1.95 0.66
C ILE A 137 -3.08 2.71 1.96
N VAL A 138 -2.06 3.57 1.98
CA VAL A 138 -1.88 4.55 3.06
C VAL A 138 -2.34 5.93 2.60
N SER A 139 -3.22 6.53 3.37
CA SER A 139 -3.71 7.89 3.18
C SER A 139 -3.47 8.76 4.41
N SER A 140 -3.97 9.99 4.38
CA SER A 140 -3.70 11.00 5.40
C SER A 140 -4.98 11.52 6.06
N THR A 141 -4.90 11.82 7.36
CA THR A 141 -5.95 12.57 8.08
C THR A 141 -6.22 13.95 7.45
N ALA A 142 -5.23 14.51 6.71
CA ALA A 142 -5.40 15.78 6.01
C ALA A 142 -6.51 15.74 4.93
N VAL A 143 -6.90 14.57 4.43
CA VAL A 143 -8.01 14.43 3.48
C VAL A 143 -9.34 14.91 4.08
N GLU A 144 -9.50 14.81 5.39
CA GLU A 144 -10.74 15.24 6.09
C GLU A 144 -10.77 16.74 6.36
N GLN A 145 -9.60 17.38 6.39
CA GLN A 145 -9.46 18.83 6.65
C GLN A 145 -8.40 19.41 5.70
N PRO A 146 -8.73 19.57 4.40
CA PRO A 146 -7.81 20.10 3.41
C PRO A 146 -7.45 21.56 3.73
N THR A 147 -6.18 21.90 3.47
CA THR A 147 -5.70 23.29 3.59
C THR A 147 -5.15 23.77 2.25
N ALA A 148 -5.08 25.08 2.06
CA ALA A 148 -4.52 25.68 0.85
C ALA A 148 -3.09 25.20 0.57
N ALA A 149 -2.29 25.02 1.62
CA ALA A 149 -0.91 24.55 1.52
C ALA A 149 -0.77 23.09 1.10
N THR A 150 -1.77 22.27 1.31
CA THR A 150 -1.75 20.82 1.02
C THR A 150 -2.69 20.42 -0.12
N ALA A 151 -3.19 21.37 -0.90
CA ALA A 151 -4.28 21.16 -1.86
C ALA A 151 -3.97 20.02 -2.84
N SER A 152 -2.84 20.08 -3.57
CA SER A 152 -2.45 19.04 -4.53
C SER A 152 -2.25 17.67 -3.86
N TYR A 153 -1.59 17.65 -2.70
CA TYR A 153 -1.38 16.40 -1.96
C TYR A 153 -2.69 15.75 -1.52
N VAL A 154 -3.57 16.53 -0.93
CA VAL A 154 -4.86 16.05 -0.42
C VAL A 154 -5.77 15.61 -1.57
N ALA A 155 -5.81 16.36 -2.67
CA ALA A 155 -6.58 16.00 -3.86
C ALA A 155 -6.13 14.64 -4.44
N ALA A 156 -4.82 14.43 -4.57
CA ALA A 156 -4.29 13.15 -5.03
C ALA A 156 -4.60 11.98 -4.06
N LYS A 157 -4.50 12.22 -2.74
CA LYS A 157 -4.86 11.22 -1.73
C LYS A 157 -6.36 10.91 -1.72
N ALA A 158 -7.22 11.92 -1.82
CA ALA A 158 -8.67 11.74 -1.92
C ALA A 158 -9.06 10.94 -3.17
N ALA A 159 -8.42 11.19 -4.31
CA ALA A 159 -8.64 10.42 -5.52
C ALA A 159 -8.25 8.94 -5.36
N ALA A 160 -7.11 8.66 -4.72
CA ALA A 160 -6.67 7.30 -4.40
C ALA A 160 -7.62 6.59 -3.43
N GLU A 161 -8.14 7.30 -2.42
CA GLU A 161 -9.16 6.76 -1.52
C GLU A 161 -10.45 6.40 -2.26
N ALA A 162 -10.98 7.32 -3.08
CA ALA A 162 -12.19 7.10 -3.86
C ALA A 162 -12.05 5.88 -4.80
N TRP A 163 -10.89 5.74 -5.45
CA TRP A 163 -10.57 4.58 -6.27
C TRP A 163 -10.57 3.28 -5.46
N THR A 164 -9.98 3.30 -4.28
CA THR A 164 -9.93 2.13 -3.38
C THR A 164 -11.32 1.75 -2.87
N MET A 165 -12.21 2.72 -2.61
CA MET A 165 -13.60 2.46 -2.26
C MET A 165 -14.38 1.83 -3.42
N ALA A 166 -14.16 2.30 -4.66
CA ALA A 166 -14.74 1.68 -5.85
C ALA A 166 -14.24 0.24 -6.06
N MET A 167 -12.95 -0.03 -5.76
CA MET A 167 -12.41 -1.38 -5.76
C MET A 167 -13.12 -2.27 -4.72
N ALA A 168 -13.41 -1.76 -3.54
CA ALA A 168 -14.13 -2.49 -2.49
C ALA A 168 -15.55 -2.90 -2.95
N ASP A 169 -16.27 -2.00 -3.63
CA ASP A 169 -17.57 -2.34 -4.25
C ASP A 169 -17.38 -3.45 -5.30
N GLY A 170 -16.36 -3.35 -6.14
CA GLY A 170 -16.03 -4.37 -7.15
C GLY A 170 -15.79 -5.76 -6.54
N LEU A 171 -15.03 -5.85 -5.44
CA LEU A 171 -14.79 -7.12 -4.72
C LEU A 171 -16.11 -7.71 -4.18
N SER A 172 -16.96 -6.87 -3.59
CA SER A 172 -18.29 -7.30 -3.11
C SER A 172 -19.17 -7.84 -4.24
N ARG A 173 -19.20 -7.15 -5.38
CA ARG A 173 -19.97 -7.57 -6.56
C ARG A 173 -19.45 -8.87 -7.17
N SER A 174 -18.11 -9.03 -7.25
CA SER A 174 -17.50 -10.26 -7.74
C SER A 174 -17.88 -11.45 -6.88
N ALA A 175 -17.76 -11.32 -5.55
CA ALA A 175 -18.15 -12.38 -4.64
C ALA A 175 -19.64 -12.74 -4.75
N ALA A 176 -20.52 -11.73 -4.77
CA ALA A 176 -21.96 -11.94 -4.92
C ALA A 176 -22.35 -12.56 -6.25
N GLY A 177 -21.72 -12.14 -7.36
CA GLY A 177 -21.94 -12.68 -8.69
C GLY A 177 -21.57 -14.16 -8.84
N GLU A 178 -20.61 -14.61 -8.02
CA GLU A 178 -20.16 -16.02 -7.96
C GLU A 178 -20.86 -16.82 -6.84
N GLY A 179 -21.80 -16.22 -6.11
CA GLY A 179 -22.47 -16.86 -4.98
C GLY A 179 -21.55 -17.23 -3.82
N ARG A 180 -20.41 -16.52 -3.68
CA ARG A 180 -19.41 -16.74 -2.62
C ARG A 180 -19.55 -15.73 -1.48
N GLU A 181 -19.12 -16.13 -0.30
CA GLU A 181 -18.85 -15.16 0.77
C GLU A 181 -17.70 -14.23 0.38
N LEU A 182 -17.76 -13.00 0.90
CA LEU A 182 -16.72 -12.00 0.66
C LEU A 182 -15.43 -12.37 1.42
N GLY A 183 -14.46 -12.93 0.71
CA GLY A 183 -13.14 -13.28 1.24
C GLY A 183 -12.11 -12.16 1.14
N SER A 184 -12.37 -11.14 0.31
CA SER A 184 -11.41 -10.11 -0.05
C SER A 184 -11.84 -8.72 0.42
N ALA A 185 -10.89 -7.86 0.76
CA ALA A 185 -11.17 -6.51 1.21
C ALA A 185 -10.18 -5.49 0.63
N ALA A 186 -10.69 -4.31 0.26
CA ALA A 186 -9.92 -3.12 -0.04
C ALA A 186 -10.11 -2.09 1.07
N VAL A 187 -8.99 -1.58 1.64
CA VAL A 187 -8.99 -0.70 2.81
C VAL A 187 -8.07 0.49 2.64
N VAL A 188 -8.39 1.58 3.32
CA VAL A 188 -7.53 2.76 3.44
C VAL A 188 -7.01 2.85 4.87
N LEU A 189 -5.69 2.76 5.04
CA LEU A 189 -5.02 3.00 6.32
C LEU A 189 -4.73 4.50 6.43
N VAL A 190 -5.28 5.15 7.44
CA VAL A 190 -5.19 6.60 7.59
C VAL A 190 -4.23 6.95 8.71
N VAL A 191 -3.22 7.75 8.40
CA VAL A 191 -2.22 8.26 9.34
C VAL A 191 -2.11 9.78 9.26
N LYS A 192 -1.63 10.44 10.31
CA LYS A 192 -1.25 11.85 10.23
C LYS A 192 0.09 12.02 9.51
N ALA A 193 1.06 11.21 9.88
CA ALA A 193 2.38 11.09 9.28
C ALA A 193 2.96 9.73 9.67
N LEU A 194 3.94 9.27 8.92
CA LEU A 194 4.74 8.09 9.27
C LEU A 194 6.12 8.55 9.74
N VAL A 195 6.67 7.87 10.71
CA VAL A 195 8.00 8.15 11.26
C VAL A 195 8.71 6.82 11.53
N ASP A 196 10.01 6.80 11.27
CA ASP A 196 10.89 5.68 11.58
C ASP A 196 11.97 6.06 12.61
N ALA A 197 12.75 5.07 13.04
CA ALA A 197 13.82 5.27 14.02
C ALA A 197 14.96 6.16 13.47
N GLU A 198 15.28 6.06 12.18
CA GLU A 198 16.33 6.87 11.55
C GLU A 198 15.93 8.35 11.54
N GLN A 199 14.67 8.66 11.21
CA GLN A 199 14.14 10.02 11.27
C GLN A 199 14.14 10.59 12.70
N ARG A 200 13.81 9.77 13.70
CA ARG A 200 13.85 10.20 15.11
C ARG A 200 15.28 10.48 15.56
N GLN A 201 16.25 9.65 15.14
CA GLN A 201 17.68 9.85 15.45
C GLN A 201 18.27 11.05 14.71
N ALA A 202 17.88 11.27 13.45
CA ALA A 202 18.36 12.41 12.66
C ALA A 202 17.82 13.75 13.15
N HIS A 203 16.70 13.75 13.86
CA HIS A 203 16.01 14.94 14.36
C HIS A 203 15.61 14.79 15.82
N PRO A 204 16.56 14.63 16.77
CA PRO A 204 16.26 14.41 18.19
C PRO A 204 15.53 15.61 18.84
N GLU A 205 15.71 16.80 18.27
CA GLU A 205 15.05 18.03 18.70
C GLU A 205 13.58 18.11 18.28
N ARG A 206 13.13 17.28 17.33
CA ARG A 206 11.76 17.31 16.81
C ARG A 206 10.87 16.33 17.56
N SER A 207 9.73 16.84 18.02
CA SER A 207 8.61 15.98 18.39
C SER A 207 7.80 15.60 17.15
N PHE A 208 7.26 14.40 17.13
CA PHE A 208 6.41 13.88 16.04
C PHE A 208 4.99 13.61 16.55
N PRO A 209 4.24 14.64 17.03
CA PRO A 209 2.98 14.44 17.70
C PRO A 209 1.93 13.89 16.74
N GLY A 210 1.36 12.76 17.10
CA GLY A 210 0.35 12.09 16.28
C GLY A 210 0.91 11.38 15.05
N ALA A 211 2.23 11.22 14.92
CA ALA A 211 2.80 10.38 13.88
C ALA A 211 2.73 8.89 14.28
N THR A 212 2.41 8.03 13.33
CA THR A 212 2.41 6.58 13.47
C THR A 212 3.81 6.05 13.18
N ASP A 213 4.36 5.20 14.05
CA ASP A 213 5.61 4.51 13.77
C ASP A 213 5.43 3.51 12.62
N VAL A 214 6.43 3.38 11.74
CA VAL A 214 6.35 2.43 10.61
C VAL A 214 6.22 0.97 11.08
N LYS A 215 6.66 0.64 12.30
CA LYS A 215 6.45 -0.68 12.90
C LYS A 215 4.98 -0.92 13.22
N ASP A 216 4.28 0.11 13.71
CA ASP A 216 2.85 0.04 14.00
C ASP A 216 2.03 -0.08 12.71
N LEU A 217 2.48 0.55 11.61
CA LEU A 217 1.92 0.30 10.29
C LEU A 217 2.10 -1.17 9.89
N GLY A 218 3.28 -1.75 10.07
CA GLY A 218 3.54 -3.17 9.81
C GLY A 218 2.61 -4.08 10.60
N ALA A 219 2.47 -3.83 11.90
CA ALA A 219 1.56 -4.58 12.76
C ALA A 219 0.08 -4.41 12.34
N ALA A 220 -0.32 -3.21 11.91
CA ALA A 220 -1.66 -2.95 11.40
C ALA A 220 -1.94 -3.73 10.11
N VAL A 221 -0.97 -3.81 9.20
CA VAL A 221 -1.09 -4.60 7.96
C VAL A 221 -1.26 -6.09 8.26
N VAL A 222 -0.47 -6.66 9.18
CA VAL A 222 -0.61 -8.07 9.60
C VAL A 222 -2.00 -8.33 10.19
N ARG A 223 -2.55 -7.40 10.97
CA ARG A 223 -3.92 -7.52 11.53
C ARG A 223 -5.00 -7.59 10.47
N LEU A 224 -4.82 -7.01 9.27
CA LEU A 224 -5.81 -7.11 8.19
C LEU A 224 -6.12 -8.56 7.82
N PHE A 225 -5.16 -9.46 7.93
CA PHE A 225 -5.35 -10.89 7.60
C PHE A 225 -6.04 -11.69 8.70
N ARG A 226 -6.13 -11.12 9.91
CA ARG A 226 -6.83 -11.74 11.06
C ARG A 226 -8.25 -11.22 11.23
N THR A 227 -8.63 -10.19 10.46
CA THR A 227 -9.95 -9.57 10.51
C THR A 227 -10.77 -10.06 9.33
N PRO A 228 -12.04 -10.48 9.51
CA PRO A 228 -12.90 -10.88 8.41
C PRO A 228 -13.06 -9.82 7.35
N ALA A 229 -13.07 -10.24 6.07
CA ALA A 229 -13.18 -9.31 4.95
C ALA A 229 -14.43 -8.41 5.00
N PRO A 230 -15.62 -8.87 5.39
CA PRO A 230 -16.80 -8.02 5.49
C PRO A 230 -16.66 -6.87 6.51
N GLU A 231 -15.84 -7.04 7.53
CA GLU A 231 -15.58 -5.99 8.54
C GLU A 231 -14.58 -4.92 8.04
N LEU A 232 -13.76 -5.27 7.05
CA LEU A 232 -12.69 -4.44 6.50
C LEU A 232 -13.08 -3.73 5.22
N ASN A 233 -13.81 -4.41 4.34
CA ASN A 233 -14.00 -3.96 2.97
C ASN A 233 -14.68 -2.59 2.90
N GLY A 234 -14.06 -1.65 2.19
CA GLY A 234 -14.53 -0.27 2.07
C GLY A 234 -14.29 0.58 3.33
N ARG A 235 -13.43 0.16 4.26
CA ARG A 235 -13.16 0.92 5.48
C ARG A 235 -11.97 1.85 5.34
N ARG A 236 -12.11 3.01 5.97
CA ARG A 236 -11.01 3.91 6.34
C ARG A 236 -10.64 3.62 7.80
N LEU A 237 -9.45 3.06 8.00
CA LEU A 237 -8.96 2.65 9.32
C LEU A 237 -7.92 3.66 9.80
N ARG A 238 -8.26 4.48 10.77
CA ARG A 238 -7.29 5.35 11.45
C ARG A 238 -6.37 4.49 12.30
N LEU A 239 -5.07 4.61 12.03
CA LEU A 239 -4.07 3.98 12.88
C LEU A 239 -3.86 4.85 14.12
N ALA A 240 -3.93 4.21 15.29
CA ALA A 240 -3.65 4.88 16.56
C ALA A 240 -2.18 5.33 16.60
N THR A 241 -1.96 6.45 17.28
CA THR A 241 -0.65 7.00 17.61
C THR A 241 -0.26 6.58 19.01
#